data_5d284cb2091b60f8acbb1597a3cbe046
#
_entry.id   5d284cb2091b60f8acbb1597a3cbe046
#
_cell.length_a   1.000
_cell.length_b   1.000
_cell.length_c   1.000
_cell.angle_alpha   90.00
_cell.angle_beta   90.00
_cell.angle_gamma   90.00
#
_symmetry.space_group_name_H-M   'P 1'
#
loop_
_entity.id
_entity.type
_entity.pdbx_description
1 polymer ?
#
loop_
_entity_poly.entity_id
_entity_poly.type
_entity_poly.pdbx_seq_one_letter_code
_entity_poly.pdbx_strand_id
1 'polypeptide(L)'
;MRIEKFITRHRIIDISSSDLKGALGELLQISASRFPDLNREALLRGLLQRENTMTTYLGLGVALPHVRVKMSRRYVLAIGRSQAGIRYDGLKENERIHLIIMLLADETARDYLQVLASLARLVKESEFVNGLIQAPDLDVFCERLLTGLGGIAARPAQLQQNRVNRIMFREAERVAKGCGCSAIMVFGDTFVGGIEAGRWFGSTKTILVTRNPGDASQDQRGFAEIIQVRSFSSQRLAQVRSAVLVALTRGLITFNDRLCCVDGIAGSNQFDTVVVVEVEREFQTLLTGRADLLPADVKPEVLERVLAVAMDLAVEGREGRPVGGLFVVGDTDRVEKFIKPLVLNPFYGYKEEDRNILSPFMDETIKEFSSIDGAFIIRGDGVVQSAGSLIQAADHDHALPSGLGSRHAAAAAISVATQCISIVISSSTGQVTLFRRGVMLPLTEKKRSAS
;
A
#
# COMPACT_ATOMS: atom_id res chain seq x y z
N MET A 1 2.70 12.14 -5.72
CA MET A 1 2.20 13.35 -6.45
C MET A 1 0.70 13.16 -6.67
N ARG A 2 -0.12 14.19 -6.40
CA ARG A 2 -1.59 14.12 -6.50
C ARG A 2 -2.03 14.37 -7.94
N ILE A 3 -2.35 13.29 -8.68
CA ILE A 3 -2.76 13.34 -10.10
C ILE A 3 -4.15 13.98 -10.24
N GLU A 4 -5.02 13.79 -9.27
CA GLU A 4 -6.37 14.36 -9.23
C GLU A 4 -6.38 15.88 -9.40
N LYS A 5 -5.32 16.58 -9.00
CA LYS A 5 -5.20 18.05 -9.20
C LYS A 5 -5.17 18.47 -10.68
N PHE A 6 -4.83 17.55 -11.57
CA PHE A 6 -4.77 17.79 -13.01
C PHE A 6 -6.03 17.38 -13.74
N ILE A 7 -6.97 16.73 -13.05
CA ILE A 7 -8.26 16.29 -13.59
C ILE A 7 -9.33 17.32 -13.26
N THR A 8 -10.15 17.64 -14.25
CA THR A 8 -11.29 18.55 -14.08
C THR A 8 -12.50 17.97 -14.79
N ARG A 9 -13.70 18.11 -14.18
CA ARG A 9 -14.94 17.51 -14.69
C ARG A 9 -15.22 17.85 -16.17
N HIS A 10 -14.93 19.07 -16.60
CA HIS A 10 -15.15 19.50 -17.99
C HIS A 10 -14.17 18.89 -19.01
N ARG A 11 -13.16 18.15 -18.57
CA ARG A 11 -12.23 17.37 -19.41
C ARG A 11 -12.47 15.86 -19.32
N ILE A 12 -13.65 15.48 -18.85
CA ILE A 12 -14.11 14.09 -18.84
C ILE A 12 -15.35 14.03 -19.70
N ILE A 13 -15.32 13.19 -20.76
CA ILE A 13 -16.41 13.07 -21.73
C ILE A 13 -16.72 11.62 -22.10
N ASP A 14 -17.93 11.39 -22.58
CA ASP A 14 -18.22 10.22 -23.40
C ASP A 14 -17.80 10.51 -24.85
N ILE A 15 -16.98 9.63 -25.42
CA ILE A 15 -16.45 9.73 -26.78
C ILE A 15 -17.49 9.23 -27.76
N SER A 16 -17.73 10.02 -28.79
CA SER A 16 -18.67 9.70 -29.88
C SER A 16 -18.00 9.01 -31.05
N SER A 17 -16.70 9.26 -31.26
CA SER A 17 -15.93 8.71 -32.35
C SER A 17 -15.69 7.20 -32.23
N SER A 18 -15.68 6.49 -33.34
CA SER A 18 -15.46 5.05 -33.40
C SER A 18 -13.99 4.65 -33.65
N ASP A 19 -13.11 5.62 -33.91
CA ASP A 19 -11.68 5.42 -34.13
C ASP A 19 -10.83 6.29 -33.24
N LEU A 20 -9.57 5.91 -33.06
CA LEU A 20 -8.64 6.58 -32.15
C LEU A 20 -8.34 8.03 -32.53
N LYS A 21 -8.25 8.32 -33.86
CA LYS A 21 -7.95 9.68 -34.32
C LYS A 21 -9.08 10.65 -33.98
N GLY A 22 -10.32 10.25 -34.20
CA GLY A 22 -11.49 11.03 -33.84
C GLY A 22 -11.59 11.24 -32.32
N ALA A 23 -11.40 10.15 -31.56
CA ALA A 23 -11.42 10.20 -30.09
C ALA A 23 -10.37 11.16 -29.50
N LEU A 24 -9.14 11.13 -30.02
CA LEU A 24 -8.09 12.10 -29.64
C LEU A 24 -8.45 13.53 -30.05
N GLY A 25 -9.11 13.69 -31.19
CA GLY A 25 -9.62 14.99 -31.65
C GLY A 25 -10.63 15.59 -30.67
N GLU A 26 -11.61 14.79 -30.20
CA GLU A 26 -12.60 15.20 -29.19
C GLU A 26 -11.91 15.61 -27.85
N LEU A 27 -10.96 14.78 -27.39
CA LEU A 27 -10.22 15.08 -26.16
C LEU A 27 -9.33 16.33 -26.29
N LEU A 28 -8.71 16.56 -27.43
CA LEU A 28 -7.95 17.78 -27.68
C LEU A 28 -8.85 19.00 -27.76
N GLN A 29 -10.07 18.87 -28.30
CA GLN A 29 -11.03 19.97 -28.37
C GLN A 29 -11.38 20.51 -26.99
N ILE A 30 -11.67 19.64 -26.01
CA ILE A 30 -11.99 20.05 -24.64
C ILE A 30 -10.75 20.49 -23.86
N SER A 31 -9.57 19.96 -24.18
CA SER A 31 -8.32 20.31 -23.50
C SER A 31 -7.79 21.66 -23.97
N ALA A 32 -7.76 21.92 -25.29
CA ALA A 32 -7.18 23.11 -25.87
C ALA A 32 -8.13 24.34 -25.84
N SER A 33 -9.43 24.15 -25.58
CA SER A 33 -10.40 25.25 -25.55
C SER A 33 -10.06 26.39 -24.58
N ARG A 34 -9.28 26.10 -23.55
CA ARG A 34 -8.83 27.06 -22.53
C ARG A 34 -7.34 27.40 -22.57
N PHE A 35 -6.61 26.88 -23.58
CA PHE A 35 -5.19 27.09 -23.77
C PHE A 35 -4.92 27.53 -25.22
N PRO A 36 -4.99 28.83 -25.50
CA PRO A 36 -4.82 29.36 -26.86
C PRO A 36 -3.44 29.06 -27.44
N ASP A 37 -2.44 28.79 -26.60
CA ASP A 37 -1.08 28.46 -26.99
C ASP A 37 -0.92 27.05 -27.57
N LEU A 38 -1.95 26.20 -27.46
CA LEU A 38 -1.91 24.83 -27.94
C LEU A 38 -2.46 24.68 -29.37
N ASN A 39 -1.57 24.35 -30.30
CA ASN A 39 -1.96 24.01 -31.66
C ASN A 39 -2.52 22.57 -31.72
N ARG A 40 -3.84 22.44 -31.86
CA ARG A 40 -4.54 21.14 -31.85
C ARG A 40 -4.07 20.18 -32.94
N GLU A 41 -3.84 20.69 -34.15
CA GLU A 41 -3.40 19.84 -35.28
C GLU A 41 -1.98 19.32 -35.06
N ALA A 42 -1.09 20.13 -34.51
CA ALA A 42 0.27 19.71 -34.17
C ALA A 42 0.25 18.65 -33.06
N LEU A 43 -0.59 18.85 -32.02
CA LEU A 43 -0.76 17.91 -30.93
C LEU A 43 -1.34 16.57 -31.39
N LEU A 44 -2.38 16.61 -32.25
CA LEU A 44 -2.97 15.39 -32.81
C LEU A 44 -1.95 14.60 -33.63
N ARG A 45 -1.20 15.29 -34.48
CA ARG A 45 -0.10 14.65 -35.26
C ARG A 45 0.96 14.04 -34.29
N GLY A 46 1.37 14.75 -33.27
CA GLY A 46 2.35 14.26 -32.29
C GLY A 46 1.86 13.02 -31.53
N LEU A 47 0.61 13.02 -31.09
CA LEU A 47 -0.01 11.87 -30.41
C LEU A 47 -0.11 10.65 -31.34
N LEU A 48 -0.57 10.83 -32.58
CA LEU A 48 -0.68 9.75 -33.55
C LEU A 48 0.70 9.22 -33.99
N GLN A 49 1.68 10.10 -34.19
CA GLN A 49 3.05 9.69 -34.49
C GLN A 49 3.66 8.87 -33.35
N ARG A 50 3.41 9.28 -32.09
CA ARG A 50 3.85 8.55 -30.90
C ARG A 50 3.20 7.17 -30.82
N GLU A 51 1.89 7.09 -31.09
CA GLU A 51 1.12 5.86 -31.09
C GLU A 51 1.60 4.88 -32.18
N ASN A 52 1.90 5.37 -33.38
CA ASN A 52 2.44 4.56 -34.49
C ASN A 52 3.86 4.03 -34.18
N THR A 53 4.65 4.73 -33.36
CA THR A 53 6.00 4.28 -32.98
C THR A 53 5.95 3.21 -31.90
N MET A 54 5.08 3.38 -30.91
CA MET A 54 4.88 2.46 -29.80
C MET A 54 3.47 2.65 -29.26
N THR A 55 2.70 1.59 -29.26
CA THR A 55 1.33 1.65 -28.76
C THR A 55 1.27 2.09 -27.31
N THR A 56 0.32 2.96 -26.99
CA THR A 56 0.02 3.41 -25.63
C THR A 56 -1.11 2.61 -24.98
N TYR A 57 -1.55 1.54 -25.62
CA TYR A 57 -2.53 0.60 -25.08
C TYR A 57 -1.93 -0.19 -23.92
N LEU A 58 -2.59 -0.16 -22.76
CA LEU A 58 -2.11 -0.77 -21.51
C LEU A 58 -2.79 -2.12 -21.20
N GLY A 59 -3.70 -2.57 -22.06
CA GLY A 59 -4.59 -3.71 -21.79
C GLY A 59 -5.91 -3.27 -21.13
N LEU A 60 -6.78 -4.22 -20.86
CA LEU A 60 -8.09 -4.03 -20.21
C LEU A 60 -8.99 -2.96 -20.88
N GLY A 61 -8.78 -2.69 -22.16
CA GLY A 61 -9.54 -1.65 -22.88
C GLY A 61 -9.08 -0.22 -22.56
N VAL A 62 -7.87 -0.01 -22.05
CA VAL A 62 -7.35 1.30 -21.65
C VAL A 62 -6.17 1.72 -22.52
N ALA A 63 -6.20 2.96 -23.01
CA ALA A 63 -5.07 3.61 -23.66
C ALA A 63 -4.63 4.88 -22.90
N LEU A 64 -3.32 5.14 -22.89
CA LEU A 64 -2.70 6.29 -22.22
C LEU A 64 -1.88 7.12 -23.23
N PRO A 65 -2.51 7.73 -24.25
CA PRO A 65 -1.81 8.58 -25.20
C PRO A 65 -1.23 9.81 -24.52
N HIS A 66 0.03 10.11 -24.85
CA HIS A 66 0.76 11.18 -24.19
C HIS A 66 1.76 11.87 -25.08
N VAL A 67 1.93 13.17 -24.90
CA VAL A 67 2.90 13.98 -25.64
C VAL A 67 3.48 15.09 -24.75
N ARG A 68 4.74 15.45 -24.99
CA ARG A 68 5.38 16.61 -24.38
C ARG A 68 5.33 17.76 -25.37
N VAL A 69 4.94 18.93 -24.88
CA VAL A 69 4.78 20.15 -25.67
C VAL A 69 5.04 21.38 -24.79
N LYS A 70 5.59 22.42 -25.37
CA LYS A 70 5.75 23.69 -24.66
C LYS A 70 4.38 24.29 -24.33
N MET A 71 4.06 24.42 -23.06
CA MET A 71 2.80 24.99 -22.58
C MET A 71 2.94 25.68 -21.21
N SER A 72 1.99 26.55 -20.90
CA SER A 72 1.97 27.33 -19.65
C SER A 72 1.60 26.47 -18.41
N ARG A 73 1.06 25.30 -18.60
CA ARG A 73 0.68 24.35 -17.53
C ARG A 73 1.60 23.16 -17.50
N ARG A 74 1.94 22.70 -16.30
CA ARG A 74 2.83 21.55 -16.12
C ARG A 74 2.23 20.26 -16.70
N TYR A 75 0.92 20.05 -16.48
CA TYR A 75 0.17 18.90 -16.99
C TYR A 75 -1.26 19.29 -17.33
N VAL A 76 -1.80 18.68 -18.39
CA VAL A 76 -3.21 18.68 -18.74
C VAL A 76 -3.65 17.25 -18.97
N LEU A 77 -4.65 16.81 -18.21
CA LEU A 77 -5.27 15.49 -18.36
C LEU A 77 -6.67 15.65 -18.93
N ALA A 78 -6.98 14.83 -19.92
CA ALA A 78 -8.33 14.68 -20.46
C ALA A 78 -8.68 13.20 -20.53
N ILE A 79 -9.90 12.85 -20.18
CA ILE A 79 -10.33 11.46 -20.03
C ILE A 79 -11.59 11.26 -20.87
N GLY A 80 -11.56 10.22 -21.68
CA GLY A 80 -12.67 9.85 -22.55
C GLY A 80 -13.10 8.42 -22.30
N ARG A 81 -14.40 8.20 -22.17
CA ARG A 81 -15.02 6.88 -22.11
C ARG A 81 -15.77 6.59 -23.40
N SER A 82 -15.64 5.38 -23.93
CA SER A 82 -16.46 4.87 -25.03
C SER A 82 -17.16 3.58 -24.58
N GLN A 83 -18.47 3.61 -24.44
CA GLN A 83 -19.23 2.42 -24.10
C GLN A 83 -19.21 1.39 -25.23
N ALA A 84 -19.31 1.84 -26.49
CA ALA A 84 -19.27 0.98 -27.67
C ALA A 84 -17.87 0.40 -27.96
N GLY A 85 -16.83 1.06 -27.42
CA GLY A 85 -15.43 0.72 -27.69
C GLY A 85 -14.93 1.28 -29.02
N ILE A 86 -13.69 1.75 -29.00
CA ILE A 86 -13.00 2.39 -30.12
C ILE A 86 -12.15 1.35 -30.83
N ARG A 87 -12.19 1.33 -32.15
CA ARG A 87 -11.31 0.51 -32.98
C ARG A 87 -9.90 1.09 -33.02
N TYR A 88 -8.93 0.20 -32.94
CA TYR A 88 -7.53 0.55 -33.08
C TYR A 88 -6.78 -0.57 -33.81
N ASP A 89 -6.16 -0.22 -34.93
CA ASP A 89 -5.57 -1.18 -35.90
C ASP A 89 -4.40 -2.02 -35.31
N GLY A 90 -3.84 -1.60 -34.20
CA GLY A 90 -2.78 -2.33 -33.47
C GLY A 90 -3.28 -3.38 -32.50
N LEU A 91 -4.60 -3.54 -32.32
CA LEU A 91 -5.20 -4.50 -31.38
C LEU A 91 -5.67 -5.77 -32.10
N LYS A 92 -5.84 -6.86 -31.32
CA LYS A 92 -6.50 -8.08 -31.80
C LYS A 92 -7.94 -7.77 -32.21
N GLU A 93 -8.47 -8.56 -33.12
CA GLU A 93 -9.77 -8.34 -33.77
C GLU A 93 -10.94 -8.10 -32.79
N ASN A 94 -10.87 -8.72 -31.60
CA ASN A 94 -11.88 -8.63 -30.54
C ASN A 94 -11.58 -7.59 -29.46
N GLU A 95 -10.45 -6.89 -29.52
CA GLU A 95 -10.09 -5.89 -28.51
C GLU A 95 -10.59 -4.50 -28.95
N ARG A 96 -11.02 -3.71 -27.96
CA ARG A 96 -11.49 -2.33 -28.14
C ARG A 96 -10.94 -1.46 -27.02
N ILE A 97 -10.75 -0.17 -27.30
CA ILE A 97 -10.42 0.82 -26.29
C ILE A 97 -11.73 1.41 -25.75
N HIS A 98 -11.95 1.26 -24.46
CA HIS A 98 -13.13 1.81 -23.76
C HIS A 98 -12.79 3.03 -22.90
N LEU A 99 -11.53 3.20 -22.56
CA LEU A 99 -11.06 4.30 -21.71
C LEU A 99 -9.79 4.90 -22.32
N ILE A 100 -9.79 6.20 -22.57
CA ILE A 100 -8.60 6.95 -22.99
C ILE A 100 -8.26 7.98 -21.91
N ILE A 101 -7.03 7.92 -21.41
CA ILE A 101 -6.48 8.93 -20.50
C ILE A 101 -5.38 9.68 -21.26
N MET A 102 -5.70 10.82 -21.82
CA MET A 102 -4.75 11.63 -22.57
C MET A 102 -3.97 12.57 -21.65
N LEU A 103 -2.64 12.51 -21.71
CA LEU A 103 -1.73 13.36 -20.94
C LEU A 103 -0.94 14.31 -21.87
N LEU A 104 -1.13 15.61 -21.70
CA LEU A 104 -0.23 16.62 -22.24
C LEU A 104 0.69 17.10 -21.10
N ALA A 105 1.99 17.11 -21.33
CA ALA A 105 2.98 17.53 -20.34
C ALA A 105 3.88 18.64 -20.91
N ASP A 106 4.19 19.61 -20.07
CA ASP A 106 5.19 20.62 -20.45
C ASP A 106 6.57 19.97 -20.63
N GLU A 107 7.35 20.48 -21.59
CA GLU A 107 8.68 19.95 -21.92
C GLU A 107 9.64 20.03 -20.72
N THR A 108 9.43 20.96 -19.81
CA THR A 108 10.26 21.16 -18.61
C THR A 108 9.84 20.29 -17.43
N ALA A 109 8.74 19.54 -17.53
CA ALA A 109 8.22 18.71 -16.45
C ALA A 109 9.13 17.50 -16.17
N ARG A 110 9.96 17.59 -15.11
CA ARG A 110 10.96 16.56 -14.75
C ARG A 110 10.35 15.27 -14.20
N ASP A 111 9.17 15.34 -13.59
CA ASP A 111 8.46 14.20 -12.97
C ASP A 111 7.43 13.55 -13.91
N TYR A 112 7.52 13.81 -15.21
CA TYR A 112 6.63 13.30 -16.24
C TYR A 112 6.48 11.77 -16.21
N LEU A 113 7.60 11.02 -16.10
CA LEU A 113 7.58 9.56 -16.04
C LEU A 113 6.88 9.03 -14.78
N GLN A 114 6.97 9.76 -13.66
CA GLN A 114 6.27 9.39 -12.43
C GLN A 114 4.75 9.56 -12.57
N VAL A 115 4.30 10.60 -13.31
CA VAL A 115 2.89 10.80 -13.65
C VAL A 115 2.37 9.63 -14.46
N LEU A 116 3.08 9.28 -15.53
CA LEU A 116 2.72 8.15 -16.40
C LEU A 116 2.67 6.83 -15.62
N ALA A 117 3.70 6.55 -14.80
CA ALA A 117 3.76 5.34 -13.99
C ALA A 117 2.61 5.26 -12.97
N SER A 118 2.20 6.39 -12.41
CA SER A 118 1.08 6.45 -11.47
C SER A 118 -0.27 6.24 -12.16
N LEU A 119 -0.46 6.81 -13.36
CA LEU A 119 -1.65 6.57 -14.18
C LEU A 119 -1.72 5.11 -14.64
N ALA A 120 -0.59 4.54 -15.08
CA ALA A 120 -0.52 3.15 -15.51
C ALA A 120 -0.81 2.17 -14.37
N ARG A 121 -0.37 2.46 -13.14
CA ARG A 121 -0.71 1.65 -11.95
C ARG A 121 -2.20 1.64 -11.64
N LEU A 122 -2.84 2.79 -11.73
CA LEU A 122 -4.27 2.93 -11.48
C LEU A 122 -5.10 2.01 -12.39
N VAL A 123 -4.74 1.95 -13.68
CA VAL A 123 -5.48 1.18 -14.68
C VAL A 123 -5.08 -0.29 -14.78
N LYS A 124 -4.19 -0.78 -13.92
CA LYS A 124 -3.86 -2.21 -13.80
C LYS A 124 -4.89 -3.00 -13.00
N GLU A 125 -5.69 -2.34 -12.16
CA GLU A 125 -6.73 -2.99 -11.36
C GLU A 125 -7.96 -3.28 -12.23
N SER A 126 -8.13 -4.54 -12.65
CA SER A 126 -9.21 -4.96 -13.56
C SER A 126 -10.61 -4.64 -13.02
N GLU A 127 -10.85 -4.81 -11.71
CA GLU A 127 -12.15 -4.47 -11.09
C GLU A 127 -12.44 -2.97 -11.17
N PHE A 128 -11.43 -2.14 -10.94
CA PHE A 128 -11.57 -0.69 -11.04
C PHE A 128 -11.89 -0.26 -12.47
N VAL A 129 -11.11 -0.74 -13.45
CA VAL A 129 -11.30 -0.41 -14.87
C VAL A 129 -12.67 -0.89 -15.36
N ASN A 130 -13.07 -2.12 -15.05
CA ASN A 130 -14.39 -2.64 -15.39
C ASN A 130 -15.51 -1.81 -14.73
N GLY A 131 -15.33 -1.43 -13.47
CA GLY A 131 -16.27 -0.56 -12.78
C GLY A 131 -16.42 0.82 -13.44
N LEU A 132 -15.36 1.38 -14.03
CA LEU A 132 -15.39 2.62 -14.78
C LEU A 132 -16.12 2.43 -16.11
N ILE A 133 -15.76 1.40 -16.90
CA ILE A 133 -16.34 1.15 -18.22
C ILE A 133 -17.84 0.89 -18.11
N GLN A 134 -18.27 0.14 -17.10
CA GLN A 134 -19.67 -0.22 -16.85
C GLN A 134 -20.47 0.85 -16.09
N ALA A 135 -19.93 2.04 -15.84
CA ALA A 135 -20.70 3.09 -15.19
C ALA A 135 -21.92 3.45 -16.05
N PRO A 136 -23.15 3.58 -15.45
CA PRO A 136 -24.36 3.81 -16.22
C PRO A 136 -24.36 5.16 -16.95
N ASP A 137 -23.76 6.17 -16.35
CA ASP A 137 -23.66 7.52 -16.87
C ASP A 137 -22.30 8.14 -16.57
N LEU A 138 -22.07 9.35 -17.10
CA LEU A 138 -20.80 10.06 -16.96
C LEU A 138 -20.59 10.61 -15.54
N ASP A 139 -21.63 10.82 -14.78
CA ASP A 139 -21.52 11.33 -13.41
C ASP A 139 -21.06 10.23 -12.46
N VAL A 140 -21.64 9.04 -12.58
CA VAL A 140 -21.15 7.83 -11.86
C VAL A 140 -19.76 7.45 -12.31
N PHE A 141 -19.42 7.58 -13.59
CA PHE A 141 -18.07 7.39 -14.10
C PHE A 141 -17.08 8.35 -13.43
N CYS A 142 -17.40 9.65 -13.39
CA CYS A 142 -16.57 10.66 -12.74
C CYS A 142 -16.39 10.39 -11.26
N GLU A 143 -17.45 10.03 -10.56
CA GLU A 143 -17.40 9.69 -9.14
C GLU A 143 -16.46 8.51 -8.89
N ARG A 144 -16.60 7.41 -9.64
CA ARG A 144 -15.75 6.24 -9.53
C ARG A 144 -14.29 6.54 -9.88
N LEU A 145 -14.06 7.28 -10.97
CA LEU A 145 -12.74 7.69 -11.40
C LEU A 145 -12.03 8.54 -10.34
N LEU A 146 -12.70 9.53 -9.80
CA LEU A 146 -12.17 10.43 -8.80
C LEU A 146 -11.95 9.71 -7.46
N THR A 147 -12.81 8.77 -7.13
CA THR A 147 -12.64 7.89 -5.97
C THR A 147 -11.40 7.01 -6.12
N GLY A 148 -11.18 6.39 -7.26
CA GLY A 148 -10.02 5.54 -7.52
C GLY A 148 -8.70 6.30 -7.62
N LEU A 149 -8.73 7.58 -8.03
CA LEU A 149 -7.54 8.44 -8.10
C LEU A 149 -7.07 8.96 -6.73
N GLY A 150 -7.69 8.56 -5.64
CA GLY A 150 -7.31 9.01 -4.28
C GLY A 150 -7.90 10.34 -3.90
N GLY A 151 -9.08 10.61 -4.39
CA GLY A 151 -9.94 11.61 -3.81
C GLY A 151 -9.85 12.97 -4.38
N ILE A 152 -10.83 13.23 -5.18
CA ILE A 152 -11.48 14.51 -5.07
C ILE A 152 -12.73 14.33 -4.22
N ALA A 153 -12.57 14.87 -3.08
CA ALA A 153 -13.55 15.62 -2.33
C ALA A 153 -14.98 15.64 -2.92
N ALA A 154 -15.70 14.54 -2.89
CA ALA A 154 -16.91 14.67 -2.11
C ALA A 154 -16.38 15.04 -0.72
N ARG A 155 -16.71 16.21 -0.19
CA ARG A 155 -16.14 16.72 1.06
C ARG A 155 -16.07 15.55 2.05
N PRO A 156 -14.87 15.14 2.56
CA PRO A 156 -14.74 13.93 3.40
C PRO A 156 -15.81 13.87 4.49
N ALA A 157 -16.20 15.02 5.01
CA ALA A 157 -17.28 15.18 5.96
C ALA A 157 -18.66 14.66 5.51
N GLN A 158 -19.02 14.70 4.22
CA GLN A 158 -20.34 14.22 3.77
C GLN A 158 -20.38 12.68 3.63
N LEU A 159 -19.32 12.06 3.13
CA LEU A 159 -19.23 10.59 3.03
C LEU A 159 -19.21 9.95 4.42
N GLN A 160 -18.54 10.57 5.38
CA GLN A 160 -18.49 10.10 6.77
C GLN A 160 -19.84 10.22 7.49
N GLN A 161 -20.75 11.07 7.03
CA GLN A 161 -22.04 11.34 7.66
C GLN A 161 -23.17 10.38 7.27
N ASN A 162 -22.90 9.29 6.53
CA ASN A 162 -23.94 8.32 6.26
C ASN A 162 -24.51 7.71 7.57
N ARG A 163 -25.72 7.18 7.50
CA ARG A 163 -26.43 6.66 8.68
C ARG A 163 -25.64 5.55 9.39
N VAL A 164 -24.99 4.66 8.61
CA VAL A 164 -24.23 3.54 9.14
C VAL A 164 -23.00 4.03 9.90
N ASN A 165 -22.21 4.93 9.30
CA ASN A 165 -21.03 5.48 9.95
C ASN A 165 -21.36 6.20 11.26
N ARG A 166 -22.45 6.99 11.29
CA ARG A 166 -22.91 7.64 12.53
C ARG A 166 -23.27 6.65 13.63
N ILE A 167 -23.88 5.52 13.26
CA ILE A 167 -24.18 4.45 14.22
C ILE A 167 -22.88 3.81 14.69
N MET A 168 -21.98 3.43 13.76
CA MET A 168 -20.72 2.79 14.09
C MET A 168 -19.84 3.62 15.03
N PHE A 169 -19.71 4.91 14.76
CA PHE A 169 -18.97 5.83 15.63
C PHE A 169 -19.57 5.91 17.05
N ARG A 170 -20.88 6.13 17.13
CA ARG A 170 -21.56 6.23 18.42
C ARG A 170 -21.45 4.95 19.25
N GLU A 171 -21.67 3.80 18.60
CA GLU A 171 -21.60 2.51 19.28
C GLU A 171 -20.14 2.14 19.63
N ALA A 172 -19.16 2.48 18.77
CA ALA A 172 -17.74 2.30 19.09
C ALA A 172 -17.34 3.11 20.34
N GLU A 173 -17.79 4.34 20.47
CA GLU A 173 -17.54 5.15 21.70
C GLU A 173 -18.21 4.54 22.95
N ARG A 174 -19.44 4.03 22.79
CA ARG A 174 -20.15 3.33 23.89
C ARG A 174 -19.43 2.05 24.30
N VAL A 175 -19.00 1.25 23.30
CA VAL A 175 -18.22 0.03 23.52
C VAL A 175 -16.90 0.36 24.20
N ALA A 176 -16.18 1.37 23.72
CA ALA A 176 -14.91 1.79 24.30
C ALA A 176 -15.06 2.18 25.79
N LYS A 177 -16.07 2.98 26.12
CA LYS A 177 -16.38 3.38 27.50
C LYS A 177 -16.85 2.21 28.35
N GLY A 178 -17.79 1.40 27.83
CA GLY A 178 -18.34 0.27 28.56
C GLY A 178 -17.35 -0.85 28.85
N CYS A 179 -16.38 -1.06 27.95
CA CYS A 179 -15.31 -2.04 28.11
C CYS A 179 -14.06 -1.49 28.80
N GLY A 180 -14.02 -0.22 29.19
CA GLY A 180 -12.85 0.41 29.80
C GLY A 180 -11.65 0.47 28.87
N CYS A 181 -11.86 0.73 27.56
CA CYS A 181 -10.77 0.89 26.61
C CYS A 181 -10.00 2.18 26.86
N SER A 182 -8.67 2.11 26.81
CA SER A 182 -7.77 3.26 26.96
C SER A 182 -7.72 4.15 25.73
N ALA A 183 -8.01 3.59 24.55
CA ALA A 183 -8.04 4.31 23.28
C ALA A 183 -9.01 3.68 22.25
N ILE A 184 -9.41 4.51 21.28
CA ILE A 184 -10.10 4.06 20.06
C ILE A 184 -9.11 4.15 18.91
N MET A 185 -8.90 3.03 18.19
CA MET A 185 -8.05 2.95 17.02
C MET A 185 -8.93 2.98 15.78
N VAL A 186 -8.70 3.94 14.89
CA VAL A 186 -9.56 4.19 13.71
C VAL A 186 -8.76 3.99 12.44
N PHE A 187 -9.24 3.11 11.57
CA PHE A 187 -8.61 2.82 10.29
C PHE A 187 -9.09 3.80 9.21
N GLY A 188 -8.29 4.85 9.00
CA GLY A 188 -8.63 5.99 8.14
C GLY A 188 -8.71 5.66 6.66
N ASP A 189 -8.01 4.64 6.21
CA ASP A 189 -8.03 4.20 4.80
C ASP A 189 -9.38 3.60 4.36
N THR A 190 -10.29 3.37 5.29
CA THR A 190 -11.70 3.10 5.01
C THR A 190 -12.32 4.21 4.17
N PHE A 191 -11.87 5.44 4.34
CA PHE A 191 -12.38 6.60 3.61
C PHE A 191 -11.40 7.07 2.54
N VAL A 192 -11.92 7.28 1.34
CA VAL A 192 -11.19 7.96 0.29
C VAL A 192 -10.98 9.42 0.71
N GLY A 193 -9.71 9.85 0.79
CA GLY A 193 -9.35 11.20 1.24
C GLY A 193 -9.19 11.37 2.76
N GLY A 194 -9.21 10.26 3.52
CA GLY A 194 -8.95 10.26 4.96
C GLY A 194 -10.18 10.56 5.82
N ILE A 195 -9.99 10.63 7.13
CA ILE A 195 -11.04 10.83 8.13
C ILE A 195 -10.75 12.00 9.04
N GLU A 196 -11.77 12.79 9.38
CA GLU A 196 -11.74 13.83 10.40
C GLU A 196 -12.29 13.29 11.73
N ALA A 197 -11.42 13.06 12.72
CA ALA A 197 -11.84 12.47 14.01
C ALA A 197 -12.53 13.44 14.95
N GLY A 198 -12.16 14.71 14.92
CA GLY A 198 -12.54 15.68 15.96
C GLY A 198 -14.05 15.91 16.15
N ARG A 199 -14.89 15.30 15.31
CA ARG A 199 -16.37 15.40 15.39
C ARG A 199 -17.05 14.14 15.92
N TRP A 200 -16.33 13.01 16.06
CA TRP A 200 -16.96 11.71 16.24
C TRP A 200 -16.72 11.07 17.60
N PHE A 201 -15.53 11.28 18.17
CA PHE A 201 -15.13 10.66 19.45
C PHE A 201 -14.90 11.75 20.49
N GLY A 202 -15.71 11.81 21.52
CA GLY A 202 -15.68 12.85 22.55
C GLY A 202 -14.35 12.95 23.31
N SER A 203 -14.26 12.41 24.50
CA SER A 203 -13.09 12.52 25.40
C SER A 203 -12.11 11.33 25.30
N THR A 204 -12.41 10.30 24.52
CA THR A 204 -11.58 9.09 24.44
C THR A 204 -10.37 9.34 23.55
N LYS A 205 -9.16 8.97 23.99
CA LYS A 205 -7.94 9.01 23.19
C LYS A 205 -8.17 8.28 21.85
N THR A 206 -7.89 8.93 20.74
CA THR A 206 -8.14 8.37 19.41
C THR A 206 -6.82 8.28 18.65
N ILE A 207 -6.53 7.10 18.11
CA ILE A 207 -5.32 6.80 17.34
C ILE A 207 -5.77 6.54 15.89
N LEU A 208 -5.25 7.32 14.94
CA LEU A 208 -5.47 7.10 13.51
C LEU A 208 -4.46 6.09 12.96
N VAL A 209 -4.96 5.10 12.23
CA VAL A 209 -4.14 4.16 11.46
C VAL A 209 -4.35 4.41 9.98
N THR A 210 -3.29 4.68 9.24
CA THR A 210 -3.37 4.98 7.80
C THR A 210 -2.11 4.58 7.04
N ARG A 211 -2.23 4.30 5.75
CA ARG A 211 -1.11 4.05 4.83
C ARG A 211 -0.40 5.34 4.44
N ASN A 212 -1.14 6.44 4.36
CA ASN A 212 -0.68 7.73 3.84
C ASN A 212 -0.79 8.84 4.88
N PRO A 213 0.20 9.01 5.77
CA PRO A 213 0.17 10.07 6.77
C PRO A 213 0.22 11.49 6.16
N GLY A 214 0.68 11.64 4.92
CA GLY A 214 0.68 12.92 4.21
C GLY A 214 -0.71 13.49 3.94
N ASP A 215 -1.74 12.66 3.90
CA ASP A 215 -3.14 13.09 3.80
C ASP A 215 -3.71 13.49 5.18
N ALA A 216 -3.14 12.97 6.26
CA ALA A 216 -3.49 13.30 7.62
C ALA A 216 -2.87 14.62 8.11
N SER A 217 -1.75 15.07 7.53
CA SER A 217 -0.99 16.24 8.00
C SER A 217 -1.72 17.59 7.83
N GLN A 218 -2.75 17.67 7.00
CA GLN A 218 -3.59 18.87 6.86
C GLN A 218 -4.80 18.89 7.80
N ASP A 219 -5.20 17.73 8.37
CA ASP A 219 -6.41 17.59 9.19
C ASP A 219 -6.18 16.78 10.48
N GLN A 220 -5.03 16.95 11.14
CA GLN A 220 -4.74 16.35 12.45
C GLN A 220 -5.68 16.80 13.59
N ARG A 221 -6.73 17.55 13.27
CA ARG A 221 -7.66 18.08 14.27
C ARG A 221 -8.51 16.97 14.86
N GLY A 222 -8.06 16.42 15.97
CA GLY A 222 -8.82 15.50 16.81
C GLY A 222 -8.25 14.10 17.03
N PHE A 223 -7.14 13.72 16.41
CA PHE A 223 -6.41 12.50 16.76
C PHE A 223 -5.29 12.81 17.74
N ALA A 224 -5.17 11.96 18.77
CA ALA A 224 -4.07 12.08 19.72
C ALA A 224 -2.75 11.63 19.09
N GLU A 225 -2.81 10.60 18.23
CA GLU A 225 -1.64 10.00 17.59
C GLU A 225 -2.00 9.47 16.19
N ILE A 226 -0.99 9.38 15.31
CA ILE A 226 -1.13 8.79 13.98
C ILE A 226 -0.09 7.68 13.81
N ILE A 227 -0.57 6.51 13.41
CA ILE A 227 0.26 5.35 13.07
C ILE A 227 0.22 5.15 11.58
N GLN A 228 1.40 5.16 10.96
CA GLN A 228 1.51 4.76 9.57
C GLN A 228 1.72 3.25 9.49
N VAL A 229 0.82 2.55 8.82
CA VAL A 229 0.99 1.14 8.41
C VAL A 229 0.91 1.09 6.90
N ARG A 230 2.03 0.86 6.22
CA ARG A 230 2.14 1.03 4.76
C ARG A 230 1.38 -0.01 3.96
N SER A 231 1.29 -1.22 4.47
CA SER A 231 0.59 -2.32 3.79
C SER A 231 -0.29 -3.06 4.76
N PHE A 232 -1.54 -3.28 4.37
CA PHE A 232 -2.47 -4.07 5.14
C PHE A 232 -2.75 -5.39 4.43
N SER A 233 -2.84 -6.46 5.21
CA SER A 233 -3.55 -7.65 4.79
C SER A 233 -4.98 -7.26 4.37
N SER A 234 -5.55 -7.92 3.38
CA SER A 234 -6.97 -7.76 3.04
C SER A 234 -7.91 -8.23 4.16
N GLN A 235 -7.36 -8.86 5.19
CA GLN A 235 -8.09 -9.39 6.35
C GLN A 235 -8.05 -8.38 7.51
N ARG A 236 -9.20 -7.92 7.96
CA ARG A 236 -9.35 -6.85 8.96
C ARG A 236 -8.70 -7.17 10.30
N LEU A 237 -8.89 -8.37 10.82
CA LEU A 237 -8.27 -8.76 12.11
C LEU A 237 -6.74 -8.75 12.02
N ALA A 238 -6.17 -9.13 10.88
CA ALA A 238 -4.74 -9.03 10.66
C ALA A 238 -4.25 -7.57 10.58
N GLN A 239 -5.05 -6.67 9.98
CA GLN A 239 -4.77 -5.24 9.99
C GLN A 239 -4.75 -4.68 11.40
N VAL A 240 -5.79 -5.02 12.19
CA VAL A 240 -5.89 -4.62 13.60
C VAL A 240 -4.68 -5.12 14.39
N ARG A 241 -4.32 -6.40 14.26
CA ARG A 241 -3.16 -6.98 14.95
C ARG A 241 -1.85 -6.25 14.61
N SER A 242 -1.62 -5.98 13.33
CA SER A 242 -0.43 -5.25 12.88
C SER A 242 -0.38 -3.82 13.41
N ALA A 243 -1.51 -3.12 13.42
CA ALA A 243 -1.59 -1.75 13.94
C ALA A 243 -1.39 -1.70 15.45
N VAL A 244 -1.96 -2.65 16.19
CA VAL A 244 -1.77 -2.77 17.67
C VAL A 244 -0.31 -3.09 17.98
N LEU A 245 0.34 -3.98 17.20
CA LEU A 245 1.76 -4.26 17.34
C LEU A 245 2.62 -3.01 17.18
N VAL A 246 2.37 -2.22 16.13
CA VAL A 246 3.08 -0.95 15.88
C VAL A 246 2.83 0.06 17.01
N ALA A 247 1.58 0.21 17.47
CA ALA A 247 1.26 1.09 18.59
C ALA A 247 2.02 0.70 19.87
N LEU A 248 2.11 -0.60 20.12
CA LEU A 248 2.80 -1.17 21.27
C LEU A 248 4.32 -0.92 21.18
N THR A 249 4.93 -1.14 20.02
CA THR A 249 6.37 -0.91 19.80
C THR A 249 6.76 0.56 19.93
N ARG A 250 5.84 1.48 19.59
CA ARG A 250 6.03 2.93 19.78
C ARG A 250 5.76 3.40 21.21
N GLY A 251 5.32 2.52 22.11
CA GLY A 251 4.93 2.90 23.48
C GLY A 251 3.68 3.80 23.56
N LEU A 252 2.87 3.84 22.49
CA LEU A 252 1.61 4.59 22.46
C LEU A 252 0.53 3.93 23.31
N ILE A 253 0.66 2.62 23.48
CA ILE A 253 -0.17 1.75 24.33
C ILE A 253 0.73 0.79 25.09
N THR A 254 0.17 0.19 26.13
CA THR A 254 0.84 -0.79 26.98
C THR A 254 0.16 -2.16 26.89
N PHE A 255 0.80 -3.20 27.43
CA PHE A 255 0.20 -4.54 27.44
C PHE A 255 -1.10 -4.62 28.24
N ASN A 256 -1.25 -3.81 29.27
CA ASN A 256 -2.46 -3.78 30.11
C ASN A 256 -3.62 -3.04 29.46
N ASP A 257 -3.41 -2.45 28.29
CA ASP A 257 -4.43 -1.68 27.60
C ASP A 257 -5.45 -2.57 26.90
N ARG A 258 -6.67 -2.04 26.85
CA ARG A 258 -7.76 -2.54 26.04
C ARG A 258 -8.10 -1.47 25.01
N LEU A 259 -8.24 -1.85 23.77
CA LEU A 259 -8.48 -0.95 22.63
C LEU A 259 -9.83 -1.27 21.98
N CYS A 260 -10.51 -0.24 21.51
CA CYS A 260 -11.64 -0.37 20.61
C CYS A 260 -11.19 -0.01 19.19
N CYS A 261 -11.19 -0.97 18.26
CA CYS A 261 -10.76 -0.76 16.88
C CYS A 261 -11.98 -0.63 15.97
N VAL A 262 -12.00 0.40 15.13
CA VAL A 262 -13.07 0.68 14.17
C VAL A 262 -12.50 0.65 12.77
N ASP A 263 -13.00 -0.27 11.95
CA ASP A 263 -12.46 -0.55 10.62
C ASP A 263 -13.56 -0.76 9.57
N GLY A 264 -13.18 -0.70 8.30
CA GLY A 264 -14.00 -1.01 7.14
C GLY A 264 -13.13 -1.43 5.95
N ILE A 265 -13.76 -1.85 4.86
CA ILE A 265 -13.03 -2.14 3.63
C ILE A 265 -12.37 -0.84 3.15
N ALA A 266 -11.07 -0.88 2.82
CA ALA A 266 -10.34 0.28 2.33
C ALA A 266 -11.05 0.90 1.12
N GLY A 267 -11.28 2.21 1.16
CA GLY A 267 -11.96 2.95 0.10
C GLY A 267 -13.48 2.75 0.01
N SER A 268 -14.10 1.95 0.91
CA SER A 268 -15.56 1.73 0.91
C SER A 268 -16.37 2.92 1.41
N ASN A 269 -15.74 3.90 2.04
CA ASN A 269 -16.36 5.03 2.73
C ASN A 269 -17.36 4.62 3.82
N GLN A 270 -17.26 3.38 4.32
CA GLN A 270 -18.18 2.86 5.32
C GLN A 270 -17.47 1.96 6.31
N PHE A 271 -17.59 2.28 7.59
CA PHE A 271 -17.21 1.35 8.64
C PHE A 271 -18.23 0.21 8.76
N ASP A 272 -17.73 -0.98 9.02
CA ASP A 272 -18.53 -2.19 9.13
C ASP A 272 -18.08 -3.11 10.28
N THR A 273 -16.97 -2.77 10.96
CA THR A 273 -16.36 -3.61 11.98
C THR A 273 -15.98 -2.77 13.20
N VAL A 274 -16.37 -3.25 14.38
CA VAL A 274 -15.89 -2.80 15.69
C VAL A 274 -15.37 -4.01 16.44
N VAL A 275 -14.12 -3.93 16.90
CA VAL A 275 -13.45 -5.02 17.64
C VAL A 275 -12.84 -4.47 18.92
N VAL A 276 -13.04 -5.17 20.04
CA VAL A 276 -12.33 -4.89 21.29
C VAL A 276 -11.12 -5.82 21.37
N VAL A 277 -9.93 -5.24 21.54
CA VAL A 277 -8.66 -5.97 21.64
C VAL A 277 -8.10 -5.78 23.04
N GLU A 278 -7.87 -6.88 23.74
CA GLU A 278 -7.06 -6.93 24.95
C GLU A 278 -5.63 -7.19 24.54
N VAL A 279 -4.77 -6.18 24.68
CA VAL A 279 -3.39 -6.23 24.16
C VAL A 279 -2.61 -7.39 24.76
N GLU A 280 -2.71 -7.60 26.07
CA GLU A 280 -2.05 -8.72 26.76
C GLU A 280 -2.48 -10.07 26.17
N ARG A 281 -3.78 -10.29 26.01
CA ARG A 281 -4.32 -11.54 25.48
C ARG A 281 -3.92 -11.78 24.03
N GLU A 282 -3.92 -10.74 23.20
CA GLU A 282 -3.57 -10.84 21.79
C GLU A 282 -2.09 -11.20 21.58
N PHE A 283 -1.21 -10.70 22.46
CA PHE A 283 0.24 -10.91 22.39
C PHE A 283 0.79 -11.78 23.53
N GLN A 284 -0.07 -12.46 24.30
CA GLN A 284 0.31 -13.27 25.47
C GLN A 284 1.41 -14.28 25.16
N THR A 285 1.39 -14.89 23.98
CA THR A 285 2.40 -15.86 23.56
C THR A 285 3.78 -15.26 23.37
N LEU A 286 3.90 -13.97 23.00
CA LEU A 286 5.18 -13.27 22.86
C LEU A 286 5.78 -12.84 24.20
N LEU A 287 4.94 -12.75 25.23
CA LEU A 287 5.29 -12.09 26.50
C LEU A 287 5.83 -13.02 27.56
N THR A 288 5.96 -14.34 27.31
CA THR A 288 6.36 -15.32 28.32
C THR A 288 7.42 -14.78 29.30
N GLY A 289 6.96 -14.01 30.30
CA GLY A 289 7.74 -13.56 31.46
C GLY A 289 8.54 -12.25 31.33
N ARG A 290 8.47 -11.49 30.22
CA ARG A 290 9.17 -10.19 30.07
C ARG A 290 8.39 -9.20 29.23
N ALA A 291 8.40 -7.93 29.66
CA ALA A 291 7.68 -6.84 29.01
C ALA A 291 8.30 -6.32 27.67
N ASP A 292 9.50 -6.83 27.28
CA ASP A 292 10.26 -6.28 26.18
C ASP A 292 9.95 -7.00 24.87
N LEU A 293 9.06 -6.41 24.08
CA LEU A 293 8.76 -6.89 22.74
C LEU A 293 9.94 -6.68 21.77
N LEU A 294 10.56 -5.49 21.84
CA LEU A 294 11.71 -5.14 21.01
C LEU A 294 13.03 -5.52 21.70
N PRO A 295 14.04 -6.01 20.97
CA PRO A 295 15.41 -6.00 21.44
C PRO A 295 15.85 -4.57 21.77
N ALA A 296 16.73 -4.43 22.75
CA ALA A 296 17.18 -3.11 23.22
C ALA A 296 17.90 -2.28 22.14
N ASP A 297 18.49 -2.95 21.16
CA ASP A 297 19.21 -2.35 20.04
C ASP A 297 18.30 -2.01 18.83
N VAL A 298 17.05 -2.50 18.81
CA VAL A 298 16.15 -2.32 17.66
C VAL A 298 15.26 -1.10 17.82
N LYS A 299 15.36 -0.17 16.88
CA LYS A 299 14.49 0.99 16.82
C LYS A 299 13.08 0.60 16.33
N PRO A 300 12.00 1.15 16.91
CA PRO A 300 10.62 0.87 16.50
C PRO A 300 10.38 1.07 15.00
N GLU A 301 10.88 2.17 14.43
CA GLU A 301 10.74 2.50 13.02
C GLU A 301 11.40 1.48 12.09
N VAL A 302 12.45 0.78 12.53
CA VAL A 302 13.10 -0.29 11.78
C VAL A 302 12.19 -1.51 11.70
N LEU A 303 11.62 -1.95 12.82
CA LEU A 303 10.67 -3.07 12.82
C LEU A 303 9.45 -2.75 11.97
N GLU A 304 8.89 -1.54 12.10
CA GLU A 304 7.75 -1.09 11.29
C GLU A 304 8.08 -1.14 9.79
N ARG A 305 9.28 -0.70 9.42
CA ARG A 305 9.72 -0.72 8.02
C ARG A 305 9.88 -2.12 7.49
N VAL A 306 10.52 -3.02 8.25
CA VAL A 306 10.66 -4.43 7.86
C VAL A 306 9.30 -5.10 7.73
N LEU A 307 8.38 -4.85 8.67
CA LEU A 307 7.01 -5.35 8.58
C LEU A 307 6.29 -4.83 7.33
N ALA A 308 6.43 -3.55 7.00
CA ALA A 308 5.83 -2.96 5.81
C ALA A 308 6.33 -3.66 4.53
N VAL A 309 7.65 -3.83 4.39
CA VAL A 309 8.25 -4.52 3.24
C VAL A 309 7.81 -5.99 3.19
N ALA A 310 7.77 -6.67 4.35
CA ALA A 310 7.30 -8.05 4.43
C ALA A 310 5.83 -8.21 4.01
N MET A 311 4.97 -7.27 4.40
CA MET A 311 3.56 -7.26 4.01
C MET A 311 3.39 -6.97 2.51
N ASP A 312 4.15 -6.03 1.96
CA ASP A 312 4.14 -5.73 0.52
C ASP A 312 4.55 -6.97 -0.29
N LEU A 313 5.64 -7.65 0.09
CA LEU A 313 6.06 -8.90 -0.53
C LEU A 313 5.03 -10.03 -0.41
N ALA A 314 4.34 -10.11 0.73
CA ALA A 314 3.30 -11.12 0.95
C ALA A 314 2.05 -10.89 0.09
N VAL A 315 1.72 -9.63 -0.22
CA VAL A 315 0.53 -9.23 -0.98
C VAL A 315 0.80 -9.19 -2.48
N GLU A 316 1.87 -8.49 -2.87
CA GLU A 316 2.20 -8.23 -4.27
C GLU A 316 3.05 -9.34 -4.88
N GLY A 317 3.87 -10.02 -4.06
CA GLY A 317 4.89 -10.93 -4.53
C GLY A 317 5.96 -10.22 -5.37
N ARG A 318 6.62 -10.98 -6.26
CA ARG A 318 7.52 -10.43 -7.26
C ARG A 318 7.05 -10.90 -8.64
N GLU A 319 6.84 -9.96 -9.56
CA GLU A 319 6.35 -10.26 -10.93
C GLU A 319 5.11 -11.18 -10.96
N GLY A 320 4.18 -10.96 -10.00
CA GLY A 320 2.97 -11.78 -9.86
C GLY A 320 3.18 -13.17 -9.30
N ARG A 321 4.38 -13.50 -8.81
CA ARG A 321 4.69 -14.77 -8.14
C ARG A 321 4.84 -14.58 -6.63
N PRO A 322 4.28 -15.46 -5.81
CA PRO A 322 4.52 -15.44 -4.37
C PRO A 322 6.01 -15.58 -4.08
N VAL A 323 6.55 -14.71 -3.22
CA VAL A 323 7.95 -14.74 -2.77
C VAL A 323 7.98 -15.02 -1.29
N GLY A 324 8.80 -15.98 -0.89
CA GLY A 324 9.11 -16.23 0.52
C GLY A 324 10.31 -15.40 0.94
N GLY A 325 10.33 -14.92 2.18
CA GLY A 325 11.44 -14.14 2.71
C GLY A 325 11.70 -14.45 4.18
N LEU A 326 12.91 -14.15 4.62
CA LEU A 326 13.30 -14.19 6.03
C LEU A 326 14.12 -12.95 6.36
N PHE A 327 13.63 -12.17 7.31
CA PHE A 327 14.31 -10.99 7.83
C PHE A 327 14.69 -11.25 9.29
N VAL A 328 15.96 -11.03 9.63
CA VAL A 328 16.49 -11.12 11.00
C VAL A 328 16.94 -9.73 11.42
N VAL A 329 16.37 -9.20 12.50
CA VAL A 329 16.53 -7.82 12.93
C VAL A 329 17.07 -7.75 14.36
N GLY A 330 18.16 -7.02 14.55
CA GLY A 330 18.82 -6.80 15.83
C GLY A 330 19.74 -7.93 16.27
N ASP A 331 20.46 -7.68 17.35
CA ASP A 331 21.48 -8.58 17.96
C ASP A 331 22.48 -9.16 16.94
N THR A 332 22.86 -8.36 15.94
CA THR A 332 23.59 -8.82 14.76
C THR A 332 24.95 -9.40 15.09
N ASP A 333 25.64 -8.92 16.14
CA ASP A 333 26.93 -9.48 16.59
C ASP A 333 26.83 -10.94 17.03
N ARG A 334 25.68 -11.32 17.58
CA ARG A 334 25.42 -12.74 17.92
C ARG A 334 24.90 -13.50 16.73
N VAL A 335 24.01 -12.89 15.93
CA VAL A 335 23.43 -13.50 14.72
C VAL A 335 24.56 -13.91 13.74
N GLU A 336 25.61 -13.10 13.58
CA GLU A 336 26.76 -13.41 12.72
C GLU A 336 27.43 -14.74 13.02
N LYS A 337 27.37 -15.22 14.25
CA LYS A 337 27.95 -16.53 14.64
C LYS A 337 27.13 -17.72 14.13
N PHE A 338 25.91 -17.49 13.72
CA PHE A 338 24.96 -18.51 13.25
C PHE A 338 24.62 -18.41 11.77
N ILE A 339 25.36 -17.60 11.00
CA ILE A 339 25.08 -17.43 9.58
C ILE A 339 26.26 -17.84 8.71
N LYS A 340 25.93 -18.30 7.50
CA LYS A 340 26.89 -18.46 6.40
C LYS A 340 26.36 -17.83 5.13
N PRO A 341 27.18 -17.15 4.32
CA PRO A 341 26.74 -16.65 3.03
C PRO A 341 26.42 -17.80 2.09
N LEU A 342 25.23 -17.79 1.46
CA LEU A 342 24.89 -18.67 0.34
C LEU A 342 25.35 -18.08 -0.99
N VAL A 343 25.39 -16.74 -1.06
CA VAL A 343 25.82 -15.97 -2.23
C VAL A 343 26.75 -14.86 -1.76
N LEU A 344 27.46 -14.23 -2.69
CA LEU A 344 28.19 -12.99 -2.39
C LEU A 344 27.21 -11.94 -1.87
N ASN A 345 27.57 -11.30 -0.76
CA ASN A 345 26.71 -10.31 -0.15
C ASN A 345 26.51 -9.09 -1.08
N PRO A 346 25.30 -8.85 -1.58
CA PRO A 346 25.03 -7.74 -2.51
C PRO A 346 25.15 -6.35 -1.85
N PHE A 347 25.19 -6.27 -0.52
CA PHE A 347 25.33 -5.03 0.24
C PHE A 347 26.77 -4.73 0.67
N TYR A 348 27.72 -5.61 0.33
CA TYR A 348 29.11 -5.42 0.70
C TYR A 348 29.74 -4.21 -0.01
N GLY A 349 30.44 -3.39 0.75
CA GLY A 349 31.14 -2.20 0.22
C GLY A 349 30.29 -0.94 0.03
N TYR A 350 28.96 -1.02 0.14
CA TYR A 350 28.11 0.16 0.15
C TYR A 350 28.16 0.87 1.50
N LYS A 351 28.02 2.20 1.49
CA LYS A 351 27.90 2.99 2.70
C LYS A 351 26.66 2.60 3.49
N GLU A 352 26.70 2.74 4.81
CA GLU A 352 25.57 2.40 5.68
C GLU A 352 24.30 3.19 5.35
N GLU A 353 24.45 4.48 4.97
CA GLU A 353 23.33 5.32 4.56
C GLU A 353 22.63 4.83 3.28
N ASP A 354 23.39 4.25 2.33
CA ASP A 354 22.87 3.76 1.04
C ASP A 354 22.15 2.40 1.19
N ARG A 355 22.49 1.62 2.22
CA ARG A 355 21.88 0.31 2.51
C ARG A 355 21.05 0.28 3.79
N ASN A 356 20.50 1.41 4.22
CA ASN A 356 19.62 1.48 5.36
C ASN A 356 18.16 1.27 4.92
N ILE A 357 17.46 0.30 5.54
CA ILE A 357 16.07 -0.06 5.18
C ILE A 357 15.09 1.09 5.40
N LEU A 358 15.44 2.08 6.21
CA LEU A 358 14.62 3.28 6.40
C LEU A 358 14.61 4.21 5.18
N SER A 359 15.61 4.06 4.27
CA SER A 359 15.65 4.78 3.01
C SER A 359 14.51 4.32 2.08
N PRO A 360 13.70 5.23 1.51
CA PRO A 360 12.64 4.88 0.57
C PRO A 360 13.11 4.10 -0.66
N PHE A 361 14.36 4.28 -1.07
CA PHE A 361 14.95 3.59 -2.23
C PHE A 361 15.26 2.12 -1.96
N MET A 362 15.36 1.71 -0.69
CA MET A 362 15.67 0.34 -0.32
C MET A 362 14.51 -0.63 -0.54
N ASP A 363 13.27 -0.17 -0.67
CA ASP A 363 12.11 -1.05 -0.85
C ASP A 363 12.23 -1.93 -2.07
N GLU A 364 12.50 -1.32 -3.23
CA GLU A 364 12.65 -2.08 -4.48
C GLU A 364 13.90 -2.97 -4.44
N THR A 365 14.98 -2.51 -3.83
CA THR A 365 16.21 -3.30 -3.66
C THR A 365 15.94 -4.55 -2.81
N ILE A 366 15.25 -4.42 -1.68
CA ILE A 366 14.90 -5.56 -0.83
C ILE A 366 13.94 -6.50 -1.54
N LYS A 367 12.94 -5.97 -2.24
CA LYS A 367 11.99 -6.78 -3.03
C LYS A 367 12.73 -7.58 -4.11
N GLU A 368 13.69 -6.97 -4.81
CA GLU A 368 14.50 -7.64 -5.83
C GLU A 368 15.31 -8.79 -5.23
N PHE A 369 16.07 -8.52 -4.18
CA PHE A 369 16.90 -9.52 -3.53
C PHE A 369 16.12 -10.55 -2.71
N SER A 370 14.82 -10.36 -2.47
CA SER A 370 13.97 -11.37 -1.83
C SER A 370 13.77 -12.62 -2.68
N SER A 371 14.11 -12.56 -3.98
CA SER A 371 14.16 -13.74 -4.85
C SER A 371 15.34 -14.66 -4.56
N ILE A 372 16.36 -14.19 -3.85
CA ILE A 372 17.55 -14.97 -3.45
C ILE A 372 17.21 -15.79 -2.20
N ASP A 373 17.57 -17.07 -2.20
CA ASP A 373 17.45 -17.89 -0.99
C ASP A 373 18.34 -17.37 0.14
N GLY A 374 17.85 -17.50 1.37
CA GLY A 374 18.54 -17.05 2.57
C GLY A 374 17.84 -15.89 3.27
N ALA A 375 18.47 -15.43 4.34
CA ALA A 375 17.95 -14.37 5.19
C ALA A 375 18.59 -13.02 4.86
N PHE A 376 17.82 -11.96 5.07
CA PHE A 376 18.35 -10.61 5.26
C PHE A 376 18.73 -10.42 6.72
N ILE A 377 19.93 -9.94 6.98
CA ILE A 377 20.43 -9.60 8.30
C ILE A 377 20.43 -8.08 8.42
N ILE A 378 19.65 -7.56 9.34
CA ILE A 378 19.39 -6.13 9.49
C ILE A 378 19.77 -5.71 10.91
N ARG A 379 20.63 -4.73 11.02
CA ARG A 379 21.02 -4.12 12.29
C ARG A 379 19.84 -3.36 12.91
N GLY A 380 19.83 -3.20 14.22
CA GLY A 380 18.73 -2.56 14.94
C GLY A 380 18.48 -1.09 14.55
N ASP A 381 19.45 -0.41 13.94
CA ASP A 381 19.33 0.94 13.38
C ASP A 381 18.89 0.98 11.90
N GLY A 382 18.64 -0.19 11.30
CA GLY A 382 18.11 -0.33 9.96
C GLY A 382 19.14 -0.63 8.87
N VAL A 383 20.43 -0.68 9.19
CA VAL A 383 21.48 -1.01 8.21
C VAL A 383 21.34 -2.48 7.82
N VAL A 384 21.17 -2.76 6.53
CA VAL A 384 21.18 -4.12 5.98
C VAL A 384 22.63 -4.58 5.90
N GLN A 385 23.00 -5.56 6.73
CA GLN A 385 24.35 -6.10 6.75
C GLN A 385 24.59 -7.09 5.62
N SER A 386 23.61 -7.98 5.38
CA SER A 386 23.71 -8.98 4.31
C SER A 386 22.33 -9.45 3.83
N ALA A 387 22.34 -10.03 2.63
CA ALA A 387 21.25 -10.85 2.11
C ALA A 387 21.81 -12.18 1.61
N GLY A 388 20.93 -13.19 1.46
CA GLY A 388 21.34 -14.52 1.05
C GLY A 388 22.16 -15.25 2.12
N SER A 389 21.82 -15.05 3.40
CA SER A 389 22.50 -15.69 4.54
C SER A 389 21.75 -16.94 4.97
N LEU A 390 22.46 -18.08 5.02
CA LEU A 390 21.96 -19.33 5.59
C LEU A 390 22.05 -19.27 7.11
N ILE A 391 20.94 -19.50 7.80
CA ILE A 391 20.90 -19.61 9.26
C ILE A 391 21.32 -21.03 9.66
N GLN A 392 22.30 -21.15 10.55
CA GLN A 392 22.82 -22.40 11.11
C GLN A 392 22.72 -22.40 12.65
N ALA A 393 21.48 -22.45 13.14
CA ALA A 393 21.18 -22.50 14.58
C ALA A 393 20.49 -23.81 14.97
N ALA A 394 20.88 -24.94 14.32
CA ALA A 394 20.21 -26.24 14.49
C ALA A 394 20.24 -26.78 15.93
N ASP A 395 21.25 -26.44 16.73
CA ASP A 395 21.35 -26.85 18.15
C ASP A 395 20.29 -26.15 19.04
N HIS A 396 19.56 -25.23 18.49
CA HIS A 396 18.47 -24.47 19.13
C HIS A 396 17.09 -24.80 18.52
N ASP A 397 16.91 -26.07 18.10
CA ASP A 397 15.64 -26.52 17.55
C ASP A 397 14.48 -26.23 18.52
N HIS A 398 13.39 -25.71 17.94
CA HIS A 398 12.17 -25.41 18.68
C HIS A 398 11.00 -26.15 18.02
N ALA A 399 10.15 -26.77 18.83
CA ALA A 399 8.99 -27.51 18.35
C ALA A 399 8.02 -26.54 17.62
N LEU A 400 7.96 -26.68 16.30
CA LEU A 400 7.05 -25.91 15.46
C LEU A 400 5.85 -26.76 15.05
N PRO A 401 4.69 -26.16 14.81
CA PRO A 401 3.56 -26.83 14.20
C PRO A 401 3.95 -27.48 12.86
N SER A 402 3.41 -28.68 12.59
CA SER A 402 3.65 -29.37 11.33
C SER A 402 3.17 -28.56 10.13
N GLY A 403 3.87 -28.67 8.98
CA GLY A 403 3.54 -27.95 7.74
C GLY A 403 4.15 -26.57 7.59
N LEU A 404 5.06 -26.18 8.47
CA LEU A 404 5.90 -24.98 8.32
C LEU A 404 7.22 -25.33 7.60
N GLY A 405 7.65 -24.45 6.69
CA GLY A 405 8.87 -24.67 5.89
C GLY A 405 10.17 -24.30 6.61
N SER A 406 11.30 -24.56 5.96
CA SER A 406 12.66 -24.33 6.46
C SER A 406 12.91 -22.90 6.96
N ARG A 407 12.32 -21.88 6.32
CA ARG A 407 12.46 -20.49 6.76
C ARG A 407 11.82 -20.25 8.14
N HIS A 408 10.71 -20.91 8.45
CA HIS A 408 10.10 -20.83 9.78
C HIS A 408 10.96 -21.51 10.83
N ALA A 409 11.52 -22.68 10.50
CA ALA A 409 12.43 -23.37 11.40
C ALA A 409 13.68 -22.53 11.69
N ALA A 410 14.30 -21.97 10.66
CA ALA A 410 15.45 -21.08 10.79
C ALA A 410 15.13 -19.83 11.63
N ALA A 411 13.97 -19.20 11.41
CA ALA A 411 13.53 -18.04 12.17
C ALA A 411 13.30 -18.35 13.65
N ALA A 412 12.65 -19.46 13.95
CA ALA A 412 12.46 -19.92 15.33
C ALA A 412 13.80 -20.16 16.01
N ALA A 413 14.67 -20.98 15.41
CA ALA A 413 15.97 -21.35 15.95
C ALA A 413 16.87 -20.13 16.24
N ILE A 414 17.00 -19.19 15.26
CA ILE A 414 17.83 -17.99 15.47
C ILE A 414 17.25 -17.07 16.53
N SER A 415 15.93 -16.99 16.64
CA SER A 415 15.26 -16.18 17.67
C SER A 415 15.38 -16.77 19.10
N VAL A 416 15.68 -18.07 19.21
CA VAL A 416 16.03 -18.74 20.48
C VAL A 416 17.50 -18.49 20.81
N ALA A 417 18.37 -18.67 19.81
CA ALA A 417 19.83 -18.56 19.98
C ALA A 417 20.30 -17.12 20.29
N THR A 418 19.52 -16.13 19.87
CA THR A 418 19.89 -14.71 19.97
C THR A 418 18.73 -13.86 20.52
N GLN A 419 18.97 -12.56 20.68
CA GLN A 419 17.92 -11.59 21.06
C GLN A 419 17.27 -10.93 19.83
N CYS A 420 17.44 -11.48 18.63
CA CYS A 420 16.84 -10.89 17.42
C CYS A 420 15.32 -11.08 17.35
N ILE A 421 14.70 -10.31 16.47
CA ILE A 421 13.37 -10.59 15.93
C ILE A 421 13.53 -11.16 14.54
N SER A 422 12.78 -12.22 14.22
CA SER A 422 12.75 -12.77 12.87
C SER A 422 11.36 -12.66 12.27
N ILE A 423 11.27 -12.26 11.00
CA ILE A 423 10.01 -12.11 10.26
C ILE A 423 10.09 -13.01 9.03
N VAL A 424 9.14 -13.91 8.89
CA VAL A 424 9.06 -14.87 7.79
C VAL A 424 7.85 -14.56 6.91
N ILE A 425 8.07 -14.63 5.61
CA ILE A 425 7.03 -14.65 4.60
C ILE A 425 6.97 -16.05 4.01
N SER A 426 5.80 -16.68 4.10
CA SER A 426 5.58 -18.00 3.50
C SER A 426 5.39 -17.86 1.99
N SER A 427 6.22 -18.53 1.20
CA SER A 427 6.08 -18.54 -0.27
C SER A 427 4.81 -19.25 -0.75
N SER A 428 4.27 -20.20 0.06
CA SER A 428 3.08 -20.96 -0.33
C SER A 428 1.76 -20.30 0.07
N THR A 429 1.75 -19.56 1.19
CA THR A 429 0.51 -18.99 1.75
C THR A 429 0.48 -17.47 1.77
N GLY A 430 1.61 -16.80 1.55
CA GLY A 430 1.76 -15.36 1.76
C GLY A 430 1.58 -14.95 3.23
N GLN A 431 1.61 -15.89 4.17
CA GLN A 431 1.47 -15.58 5.59
C GLN A 431 2.75 -14.91 6.10
N VAL A 432 2.59 -13.81 6.82
CA VAL A 432 3.67 -13.13 7.53
C VAL A 432 3.63 -13.55 9.00
N THR A 433 4.75 -14.02 9.49
CA THR A 433 4.90 -14.53 10.87
C THR A 433 6.12 -13.91 11.53
N LEU A 434 5.94 -13.39 12.73
CA LEU A 434 7.02 -12.87 13.56
C LEU A 434 7.45 -13.94 14.57
N PHE A 435 8.77 -14.05 14.77
CA PHE A 435 9.36 -14.90 15.81
C PHE A 435 10.18 -14.06 16.78
N ARG A 436 10.02 -14.34 18.06
CA ARG A 436 10.81 -13.75 19.15
C ARG A 436 11.02 -14.80 20.23
N ARG A 437 12.25 -15.09 20.59
CA ARG A 437 12.60 -16.11 21.62
C ARG A 437 11.96 -17.49 21.36
N GLY A 438 11.90 -17.91 20.11
CA GLY A 438 11.25 -19.15 19.69
C GLY A 438 9.73 -19.07 19.58
N VAL A 439 9.11 -18.03 20.11
CA VAL A 439 7.64 -17.87 20.07
C VAL A 439 7.20 -17.34 18.73
N MET A 440 6.18 -17.97 18.15
CA MET A 440 5.61 -17.66 16.85
C MET A 440 4.36 -16.79 17.00
N LEU A 441 4.33 -15.65 16.32
CA LEU A 441 3.16 -14.79 16.19
C LEU A 441 2.78 -14.62 14.71
N PRO A 442 1.72 -15.27 14.22
CA PRO A 442 1.17 -14.98 12.91
C PRO A 442 0.56 -13.59 12.87
N LEU A 443 1.05 -12.74 11.97
CA LEU A 443 0.53 -11.38 11.76
C LEU A 443 -0.58 -11.36 10.70
N THR A 444 -0.58 -12.34 9.78
CA THR A 444 -1.62 -12.51 8.77
C THR A 444 -2.15 -13.95 8.81
N GLU A 445 -3.39 -14.14 8.38
CA GLU A 445 -3.96 -15.47 8.26
C GLU A 445 -3.57 -16.14 6.94
N LYS A 446 -3.64 -17.49 6.90
CA LYS A 446 -3.41 -18.24 5.66
C LYS A 446 -4.46 -17.83 4.61
N LYS A 447 -4.02 -17.43 3.41
CA LYS A 447 -4.95 -17.34 2.27
C LYS A 447 -5.51 -18.74 2.05
N ARG A 448 -6.84 -18.92 2.17
CA ARG A 448 -7.47 -20.13 1.70
C ARG A 448 -7.26 -20.17 0.19
N SER A 449 -6.54 -21.18 -0.32
CA SER A 449 -6.54 -21.47 -1.74
C SER A 449 -7.99 -21.68 -2.13
N ALA A 450 -8.49 -20.88 -3.07
CA ALA A 450 -9.73 -21.19 -3.75
C ALA A 450 -9.52 -22.56 -4.43
N SER A 451 -10.19 -23.56 -3.88
CA SER A 451 -10.27 -24.91 -4.45
C SER A 451 -11.11 -24.87 -5.70
#